data_3d28ffd283319c7a3c1348eb79a9a721
#
_entry.id   3d28ffd283319c7a3c1348eb79a9a721
#
_cell.length_a   1.000
_cell.length_b   1.000
_cell.length_c   1.000
_cell.angle_alpha   90.00
_cell.angle_beta   90.00
_cell.angle_gamma   90.00
#
_symmetry.space_group_name_H-M   'P 1'
#
loop_
_entity.id
_entity.type
_entity.pdbx_description
1 polymer ?
#
loop_
_entity_poly.entity_id
_entity_poly.type
_entity_poly.pdbx_seq_one_letter_code
_entity_poly.pdbx_strand_id
1 'polypeptide(L)'
;MKLYLCARHLILALLAYTLLVGTTWANDGFKVDSTPRVAVLSAFEPELTLLLSQTQQAKKHRINGVDFTTGKLQGKPVVLFLSGISMTNAAMNTQLVLDRFNVTHLVFSGIAGGVNPGLNIGDVTVPEQWGQYLEVLMARETEPGKYQPPGWMDDVKLPNFGMMHPRPVGVRSANAPKEEKKFWFTADPAMLATAQRIERLTLDKCEKGDAAKVCLTAQPKLVIGGKGVSGQAFVDNAAFRDYAFKTFEANVLDMETAAFAMVAYSNSVPYIAFRSLSDLAGGGKGENEIGTFFKIAADNSAKVLLAFLTEWR
;
A
#
# COMPACT_ATOMS: atom_id res chain seq x y z
N MET A 1 -28.31 -65.75 0.59
CA MET A 1 -27.71 -65.14 1.80
C MET A 1 -26.26 -64.73 1.63
N LYS A 2 -25.41 -65.32 0.80
CA LYS A 2 -24.01 -64.90 0.60
C LYS A 2 -23.82 -63.63 -0.32
N LEU A 3 -24.73 -63.35 -1.26
CA LEU A 3 -24.65 -62.18 -2.13
C LEU A 3 -24.95 -60.85 -1.40
N TYR A 4 -25.82 -60.85 -0.37
CA TYR A 4 -26.16 -59.64 0.39
C TYR A 4 -25.05 -59.19 1.33
N LEU A 5 -24.18 -60.08 1.80
CA LEU A 5 -23.05 -59.70 2.65
C LEU A 5 -21.94 -59.00 1.86
N CYS A 6 -21.64 -59.46 0.63
CA CYS A 6 -20.62 -58.80 -0.21
C CYS A 6 -21.02 -57.36 -0.61
N ALA A 7 -22.30 -57.12 -0.94
CA ALA A 7 -22.77 -55.79 -1.31
C ALA A 7 -22.70 -54.79 -0.13
N ARG A 8 -22.97 -55.22 1.10
CA ARG A 8 -22.87 -54.37 2.31
C ARG A 8 -21.43 -53.97 2.63
N HIS A 9 -20.46 -54.86 2.43
CA HIS A 9 -19.05 -54.53 2.66
C HIS A 9 -18.47 -53.61 1.58
N LEU A 10 -18.92 -53.75 0.32
CA LEU A 10 -18.52 -52.84 -0.76
C LEU A 10 -19.07 -51.41 -0.55
N ILE A 11 -20.31 -51.27 -0.11
CA ILE A 11 -20.95 -49.96 0.16
C ILE A 11 -20.30 -49.28 1.37
N LEU A 12 -19.95 -50.01 2.43
CA LEU A 12 -19.24 -49.50 3.59
C LEU A 12 -17.80 -49.05 3.25
N ALA A 13 -17.12 -49.81 2.37
CA ALA A 13 -15.78 -49.45 1.91
C ALA A 13 -15.79 -48.21 1.00
N LEU A 14 -16.80 -48.04 0.13
CA LEU A 14 -16.98 -46.83 -0.68
C LEU A 14 -17.34 -45.61 0.17
N LEU A 15 -18.19 -45.76 1.20
CA LEU A 15 -18.51 -44.66 2.13
C LEU A 15 -17.31 -44.25 3.01
N ALA A 16 -16.48 -45.22 3.42
CA ALA A 16 -15.24 -44.93 4.14
C ALA A 16 -14.19 -44.23 3.25
N TYR A 17 -14.14 -44.57 1.96
CA TYR A 17 -13.23 -43.90 1.01
C TYR A 17 -13.67 -42.48 0.67
N THR A 18 -14.98 -42.21 0.60
CA THR A 18 -15.51 -40.86 0.38
C THR A 18 -15.35 -39.96 1.62
N LEU A 19 -15.35 -40.53 2.83
CA LEU A 19 -15.06 -39.80 4.07
C LEU A 19 -13.55 -39.48 4.24
N LEU A 20 -12.64 -40.24 3.64
CA LEU A 20 -11.20 -40.00 3.68
C LEU A 20 -10.72 -39.04 2.59
N VAL A 21 -11.50 -38.79 1.53
CA VAL A 21 -11.16 -37.85 0.46
C VAL A 21 -11.77 -36.46 0.73
N GLY A 22 -12.63 -36.32 1.76
CA GLY A 22 -13.37 -35.11 2.10
C GLY A 22 -12.71 -34.14 3.05
N THR A 23 -11.47 -34.36 3.49
CA THR A 23 -10.76 -33.45 4.37
C THR A 23 -9.37 -33.19 3.85
N THR A 24 -9.17 -32.08 3.24
CA THR A 24 -8.00 -31.20 3.28
C THR A 24 -7.86 -30.40 2.00
N TRP A 25 -8.76 -29.45 1.76
CA TRP A 25 -8.43 -28.27 1.01
C TRP A 25 -8.63 -27.03 1.90
N ALA A 26 -8.36 -27.15 3.21
CA ALA A 26 -7.84 -26.01 3.95
C ALA A 26 -6.35 -25.97 3.59
N ASN A 27 -5.99 -25.17 2.62
CA ASN A 27 -4.61 -24.78 2.37
C ASN A 27 -4.20 -23.92 3.59
N ASP A 28 -3.89 -24.57 4.72
CA ASP A 28 -3.08 -23.97 5.78
C ASP A 28 -1.75 -23.66 5.12
N GLY A 29 -1.69 -22.50 4.48
CA GLY A 29 -0.55 -22.04 3.73
C GLY A 29 0.65 -22.06 4.65
N PHE A 30 1.52 -23.07 4.49
CA PHE A 30 2.72 -23.20 5.29
C PHE A 30 3.46 -21.88 5.29
N LYS A 31 3.49 -21.22 6.45
CA LYS A 31 4.36 -20.07 6.64
C LYS A 31 5.80 -20.49 6.40
N VAL A 32 6.59 -19.63 5.77
CA VAL A 32 8.00 -19.90 5.45
C VAL A 32 8.80 -20.21 6.72
N ASP A 33 8.53 -19.45 7.80
CA ASP A 33 9.02 -19.70 9.14
C ASP A 33 8.10 -19.06 10.20
N SER A 34 8.35 -19.30 11.47
CA SER A 34 7.59 -18.74 12.60
C SER A 34 8.14 -17.40 13.11
N THR A 35 9.21 -16.87 12.51
CA THR A 35 9.88 -15.66 12.98
C THR A 35 8.95 -14.44 12.81
N PRO A 36 8.62 -13.70 13.90
CA PRO A 36 7.89 -12.45 13.79
C PRO A 36 8.71 -11.42 12.98
N ARG A 37 8.10 -10.83 11.95
CA ARG A 37 8.78 -9.93 11.00
C ARG A 37 7.98 -8.67 10.74
N VAL A 38 8.70 -7.59 10.48
CA VAL A 38 8.15 -6.41 9.81
C VAL A 38 8.17 -6.68 8.30
N ALA A 39 7.03 -6.61 7.65
CA ALA A 39 6.99 -6.65 6.19
C ALA A 39 7.24 -5.25 5.64
N VAL A 40 8.29 -5.13 4.83
CA VAL A 40 8.69 -3.88 4.17
C VAL A 40 8.48 -4.06 2.68
N LEU A 41 7.69 -3.19 2.09
CA LEU A 41 7.36 -3.27 0.68
C LEU A 41 7.55 -1.94 -0.05
N SER A 42 7.77 -2.06 -1.35
CA SER A 42 7.83 -0.98 -2.32
C SER A 42 7.11 -1.41 -3.59
N ALA A 43 6.70 -0.48 -4.46
CA ALA A 43 5.94 -0.83 -5.65
C ALA A 43 6.81 -1.41 -6.75
N PHE A 44 8.00 -0.86 -6.98
CA PHE A 44 8.91 -1.26 -8.06
C PHE A 44 10.38 -1.14 -7.64
N GLU A 45 11.27 -1.74 -8.44
CA GLU A 45 12.67 -2.02 -8.07
C GLU A 45 13.46 -0.81 -7.53
N PRO A 46 13.46 0.38 -8.16
CA PRO A 46 14.23 1.52 -7.65
C PRO A 46 13.90 1.93 -6.21
N GLU A 47 12.66 1.74 -5.78
CA GLU A 47 12.24 2.08 -4.42
C GLU A 47 12.76 1.10 -3.35
N LEU A 48 13.04 -0.15 -3.74
CA LEU A 48 13.48 -1.20 -2.80
C LEU A 48 15.00 -1.38 -2.77
N THR A 49 15.72 -0.89 -3.79
CA THR A 49 17.15 -1.14 -4.01
C THR A 49 18.01 -0.76 -2.80
N LEU A 50 17.81 0.45 -2.24
CA LEU A 50 18.56 0.91 -1.08
C LEU A 50 18.29 0.03 0.16
N LEU A 51 17.04 -0.34 0.40
CA LEU A 51 16.63 -1.17 1.53
C LEU A 51 17.21 -2.58 1.43
N LEU A 52 17.17 -3.18 0.23
CA LEU A 52 17.80 -4.50 -0.01
C LEU A 52 19.30 -4.47 0.22
N SER A 53 20.00 -3.41 -0.23
CA SER A 53 21.46 -3.28 -0.07
C SER A 53 21.90 -3.20 1.38
N GLN A 54 21.04 -2.72 2.28
CA GLN A 54 21.31 -2.61 3.71
C GLN A 54 20.77 -3.80 4.53
N THR A 55 20.08 -4.74 3.89
CA THR A 55 19.54 -5.92 4.56
C THR A 55 20.63 -6.94 4.83
N GLN A 56 20.86 -7.21 6.11
CA GLN A 56 21.82 -8.21 6.57
C GLN A 56 21.19 -9.60 6.62
N GLN A 57 22.02 -10.65 6.45
CA GLN A 57 21.58 -12.05 6.49
C GLN A 57 20.43 -12.34 5.51
N ALA A 58 20.47 -11.73 4.35
CA ALA A 58 19.43 -11.81 3.34
C ALA A 58 19.25 -13.24 2.80
N LYS A 59 18.01 -13.74 2.81
CA LYS A 59 17.63 -15.02 2.20
C LYS A 59 16.42 -14.82 1.31
N LYS A 60 16.53 -15.22 0.04
CA LYS A 60 15.44 -15.11 -0.95
C LYS A 60 14.50 -16.30 -0.89
N HIS A 61 13.22 -16.02 -1.07
CA HIS A 61 12.13 -16.99 -1.19
C HIS A 61 11.26 -16.56 -2.37
N ARG A 62 11.00 -17.46 -3.31
CA ARG A 62 10.13 -17.18 -4.46
C ARG A 62 8.79 -17.87 -4.27
N ILE A 63 7.72 -17.09 -4.21
CA ILE A 63 6.36 -17.57 -3.97
C ILE A 63 5.42 -16.91 -4.97
N ASN A 64 4.68 -17.68 -5.74
CA ASN A 64 3.76 -17.19 -6.80
C ASN A 64 4.42 -16.17 -7.76
N GLY A 65 5.71 -16.36 -8.07
CA GLY A 65 6.45 -15.45 -8.95
C GLY A 65 7.02 -14.19 -8.26
N VAL A 66 6.65 -13.93 -7.01
CA VAL A 66 7.16 -12.79 -6.21
C VAL A 66 8.38 -13.22 -5.41
N ASP A 67 9.42 -12.39 -5.43
CA ASP A 67 10.64 -12.59 -4.64
C ASP A 67 10.49 -11.88 -3.28
N PHE A 68 10.53 -12.68 -2.20
CA PHE A 68 10.55 -12.22 -0.82
C PHE A 68 11.95 -12.37 -0.26
N THR A 69 12.50 -11.33 0.34
CA THR A 69 13.82 -11.37 0.97
C THR A 69 13.67 -11.24 2.48
N THR A 70 13.90 -12.34 3.22
CA THR A 70 13.98 -12.28 4.68
C THR A 70 15.38 -11.87 5.11
N GLY A 71 15.50 -11.16 6.24
CA GLY A 71 16.80 -10.72 6.76
C GLY A 71 16.64 -9.84 7.99
N LYS A 72 17.66 -9.02 8.25
CA LYS A 72 17.63 -7.99 9.30
C LYS A 72 17.89 -6.62 8.69
N LEU A 73 17.01 -5.67 8.99
CA LEU A 73 17.16 -4.27 8.61
C LEU A 73 17.11 -3.41 9.87
N GLN A 74 18.15 -2.62 10.12
CA GLN A 74 18.34 -1.89 11.39
C GLN A 74 18.17 -2.79 12.63
N GLY A 75 18.72 -4.01 12.57
CA GLY A 75 18.64 -5.01 13.65
C GLY A 75 17.32 -5.75 13.78
N LYS A 76 16.24 -5.33 13.09
CA LYS A 76 14.91 -5.95 13.16
C LYS A 76 14.74 -7.05 12.13
N PRO A 77 14.12 -8.19 12.47
CA PRO A 77 13.72 -9.19 11.50
C PRO A 77 12.70 -8.59 10.50
N VAL A 78 13.01 -8.69 9.21
CA VAL A 78 12.17 -8.15 8.13
C VAL A 78 11.88 -9.20 7.06
N VAL A 79 10.84 -8.95 6.26
CA VAL A 79 10.63 -9.54 4.94
C VAL A 79 10.39 -8.39 3.95
N LEU A 80 11.27 -8.28 2.95
CA LEU A 80 11.21 -7.25 1.91
C LEU A 80 10.69 -7.86 0.62
N PHE A 81 9.84 -7.13 -0.10
CA PHE A 81 9.31 -7.56 -1.41
C PHE A 81 8.76 -6.38 -2.21
N LEU A 82 8.58 -6.61 -3.51
CA LEU A 82 7.85 -5.69 -4.38
C LEU A 82 6.37 -6.04 -4.39
N SER A 83 5.53 -5.06 -4.07
CA SER A 83 4.07 -5.21 -4.22
C SER A 83 3.64 -5.31 -5.69
N GLY A 84 4.46 -4.79 -6.61
CA GLY A 84 4.05 -4.44 -7.97
C GLY A 84 3.26 -3.15 -8.00
N ILE A 85 3.25 -2.51 -9.16
CA ILE A 85 2.55 -1.24 -9.38
C ILE A 85 1.04 -1.48 -9.42
N SER A 86 0.27 -0.54 -8.86
CA SER A 86 -1.20 -0.47 -8.88
C SER A 86 -1.90 -1.25 -7.77
N MET A 87 -3.12 -0.81 -7.46
CA MET A 87 -3.96 -1.23 -6.33
C MET A 87 -4.14 -2.75 -6.25
N THR A 88 -4.39 -3.41 -7.38
CA THR A 88 -4.63 -4.85 -7.43
C THR A 88 -3.38 -5.63 -7.05
N ASN A 89 -2.22 -5.27 -7.60
CA ASN A 89 -0.95 -5.89 -7.25
C ASN A 89 -0.60 -5.65 -5.77
N ALA A 90 -0.79 -4.43 -5.29
CA ALA A 90 -0.54 -4.08 -3.89
C ALA A 90 -1.41 -4.90 -2.94
N ALA A 91 -2.72 -5.02 -3.21
CA ALA A 91 -3.63 -5.83 -2.40
C ALA A 91 -3.23 -7.32 -2.41
N MET A 92 -3.01 -7.88 -3.60
CA MET A 92 -2.70 -9.29 -3.82
C MET A 92 -1.40 -9.72 -3.09
N ASN A 93 -0.32 -8.94 -3.27
CA ASN A 93 0.98 -9.28 -2.73
C ASN A 93 1.11 -8.92 -1.23
N THR A 94 0.36 -7.94 -0.74
CA THR A 94 0.23 -7.70 0.70
C THR A 94 -0.50 -8.84 1.38
N GLN A 95 -1.58 -9.37 0.81
CA GLN A 95 -2.24 -10.56 1.37
C GLN A 95 -1.31 -11.77 1.31
N LEU A 96 -0.59 -11.97 0.21
CA LEU A 96 0.34 -13.08 0.05
C LEU A 96 1.44 -13.07 1.14
N VAL A 97 2.03 -11.93 1.48
CA VAL A 97 3.04 -11.87 2.54
C VAL A 97 2.44 -12.19 3.91
N LEU A 98 1.21 -11.77 4.19
CA LEU A 98 0.50 -12.08 5.44
C LEU A 98 0.20 -13.58 5.57
N ASP A 99 -0.13 -14.24 4.47
CA ASP A 99 -0.41 -15.67 4.43
C ASP A 99 0.86 -16.52 4.58
N ARG A 100 2.00 -16.03 4.08
CA ARG A 100 3.23 -16.83 3.97
C ARG A 100 4.28 -16.55 5.04
N PHE A 101 4.18 -15.43 5.75
CA PHE A 101 5.13 -15.05 6.81
C PHE A 101 4.39 -14.70 8.09
N ASN A 102 5.09 -14.75 9.23
CA ASN A 102 4.58 -14.27 10.51
C ASN A 102 4.79 -12.75 10.60
N VAL A 103 3.92 -11.99 9.91
CA VAL A 103 4.00 -10.54 9.83
C VAL A 103 3.33 -9.90 11.04
N THR A 104 4.07 -9.02 11.74
CA THR A 104 3.58 -8.25 12.89
C THR A 104 3.17 -6.83 12.51
N HIS A 105 3.86 -6.23 11.52
CA HIS A 105 3.62 -4.87 11.07
C HIS A 105 3.94 -4.76 9.59
N LEU A 106 3.27 -3.83 8.93
CA LEU A 106 3.40 -3.54 7.51
C LEU A 106 3.95 -2.13 7.31
N VAL A 107 5.00 -1.99 6.50
CA VAL A 107 5.65 -0.71 6.22
C VAL A 107 5.82 -0.55 4.71
N PHE A 108 5.25 0.52 4.14
CA PHE A 108 5.39 0.82 2.72
C PHE A 108 6.33 2.02 2.51
N SER A 109 7.33 1.87 1.66
CA SER A 109 8.22 2.95 1.22
C SER A 109 8.16 3.10 -0.29
N GLY A 110 7.99 4.34 -0.76
CA GLY A 110 7.94 4.60 -2.20
C GLY A 110 7.79 6.07 -2.55
N ILE A 111 7.57 6.31 -3.84
CA ILE A 111 7.34 7.63 -4.40
C ILE A 111 5.85 7.92 -4.59
N ALA A 112 5.50 9.20 -4.79
CA ALA A 112 4.13 9.64 -5.04
C ALA A 112 4.10 10.99 -5.76
N GLY A 113 2.99 11.30 -6.41
CA GLY A 113 2.71 12.63 -6.95
C GLY A 113 2.22 13.59 -5.85
N GLY A 114 2.79 14.79 -5.79
CA GLY A 114 2.43 15.81 -4.82
C GLY A 114 1.17 16.59 -5.24
N VAL A 115 0.13 16.58 -4.40
CA VAL A 115 -1.09 17.34 -4.68
C VAL A 115 -1.25 18.58 -3.80
N ASN A 116 -0.69 18.59 -2.60
CA ASN A 116 -0.67 19.76 -1.73
C ASN A 116 0.29 20.81 -2.29
N PRO A 117 -0.18 22.05 -2.60
CA PRO A 117 0.68 23.11 -3.15
C PRO A 117 1.76 23.63 -2.18
N GLY A 118 1.67 23.31 -0.90
CA GLY A 118 2.68 23.63 0.12
C GLY A 118 3.85 22.66 0.19
N LEU A 119 3.86 21.61 -0.66
CA LEU A 119 4.91 20.61 -0.72
C LEU A 119 5.72 20.72 -2.02
N ASN A 120 6.97 20.27 -1.95
CA ASN A 120 7.92 20.27 -3.06
C ASN A 120 8.36 18.85 -3.41
N ILE A 121 8.86 18.67 -4.63
CA ILE A 121 9.50 17.42 -5.04
C ILE A 121 10.64 17.10 -4.05
N GLY A 122 10.74 15.84 -3.64
CA GLY A 122 11.68 15.36 -2.65
C GLY A 122 11.19 15.41 -1.20
N ASP A 123 10.14 16.19 -0.87
CA ASP A 123 9.52 16.11 0.45
C ASP A 123 9.01 14.69 0.69
N VAL A 124 9.15 14.18 1.92
CA VAL A 124 8.61 12.88 2.32
C VAL A 124 7.40 13.11 3.20
N THR A 125 6.28 12.47 2.87
CA THR A 125 5.05 12.54 3.67
C THR A 125 4.79 11.21 4.36
N VAL A 126 4.20 11.28 5.55
CA VAL A 126 3.72 10.13 6.33
C VAL A 126 2.26 10.37 6.68
N PRO A 127 1.34 10.16 5.74
CA PRO A 127 -0.08 10.40 5.95
C PRO A 127 -0.64 9.51 7.07
N GLU A 128 -1.50 10.11 7.90
CA GLU A 128 -2.19 9.39 8.98
C GLU A 128 -3.35 8.53 8.48
N GLN A 129 -3.82 8.77 7.26
CA GLN A 129 -4.89 7.97 6.65
C GLN A 129 -4.83 7.98 5.13
N TRP A 130 -5.32 6.90 4.52
CA TRP A 130 -5.32 6.68 3.08
C TRP A 130 -6.71 6.31 2.57
N GLY A 131 -7.12 6.90 1.43
CA GLY A 131 -8.41 6.66 0.79
C GLY A 131 -8.28 6.31 -0.69
N GLN A 132 -9.29 5.63 -1.24
CA GLN A 132 -9.33 5.22 -2.65
C GLN A 132 -10.07 6.27 -3.49
N TYR A 133 -9.36 7.16 -4.18
CA TYR A 133 -10.00 8.24 -4.95
C TYR A 133 -10.70 7.77 -6.24
N LEU A 134 -10.38 6.57 -6.74
CA LEU A 134 -11.04 5.95 -7.89
C LEU A 134 -12.07 4.88 -7.51
N GLU A 135 -12.39 4.71 -6.22
CA GLU A 135 -13.64 4.04 -5.83
C GLU A 135 -14.77 5.04 -6.04
N VAL A 136 -15.39 4.99 -7.20
CA VAL A 136 -16.31 6.02 -7.65
C VAL A 136 -17.61 5.44 -8.20
N LEU A 137 -18.67 6.24 -8.13
CA LEU A 137 -19.82 6.12 -8.99
C LEU A 137 -19.59 7.00 -10.23
N MET A 138 -19.75 6.46 -11.41
CA MET A 138 -19.84 7.22 -12.66
C MET A 138 -21.28 7.66 -12.84
N ALA A 139 -21.59 8.91 -12.48
CA ALA A 139 -22.94 9.43 -12.49
C ALA A 139 -23.45 9.78 -13.90
N ARG A 140 -24.77 9.69 -14.08
CA ARG A 140 -25.41 10.08 -15.33
C ARG A 140 -25.39 11.60 -15.49
N GLU A 141 -25.08 12.04 -16.71
CA GLU A 141 -25.31 13.43 -17.10
C GLU A 141 -26.80 13.71 -17.24
N THR A 142 -27.30 14.71 -16.53
CA THR A 142 -28.71 15.14 -16.54
C THR A 142 -28.92 16.41 -17.37
N GLU A 143 -27.91 17.28 -17.41
CA GLU A 143 -27.79 18.47 -18.23
C GLU A 143 -26.33 18.63 -18.62
N PRO A 144 -25.97 19.37 -19.68
CA PRO A 144 -24.59 19.57 -20.08
C PRO A 144 -23.65 19.96 -18.91
N GLY A 145 -22.68 19.10 -18.61
CA GLY A 145 -21.72 19.26 -17.50
C GLY A 145 -22.28 19.00 -16.09
N LYS A 146 -23.56 18.61 -15.95
CA LYS A 146 -24.16 18.30 -14.64
C LYS A 146 -24.37 16.79 -14.49
N TYR A 147 -23.75 16.22 -13.49
CA TYR A 147 -23.79 14.78 -13.20
C TYR A 147 -24.50 14.53 -11.88
N GLN A 148 -25.47 13.61 -11.87
CA GLN A 148 -26.29 13.34 -10.69
C GLN A 148 -26.26 11.85 -10.34
N PRO A 149 -25.83 11.52 -9.10
CA PRO A 149 -25.94 10.16 -8.56
C PRO A 149 -27.39 9.73 -8.46
N PRO A 150 -27.69 8.41 -8.55
CA PRO A 150 -29.01 7.88 -8.26
C PRO A 150 -29.45 8.23 -6.82
N GLY A 151 -30.71 8.60 -6.64
CA GLY A 151 -31.22 9.07 -5.34
C GLY A 151 -31.20 8.02 -4.19
N TRP A 152 -30.97 6.72 -4.52
CA TRP A 152 -30.82 5.65 -3.53
C TRP A 152 -29.37 5.48 -3.04
N MET A 153 -28.39 6.20 -3.63
CA MET A 153 -26.99 6.21 -3.19
C MET A 153 -26.74 7.38 -2.25
N ASP A 154 -26.90 7.13 -0.96
CA ASP A 154 -26.79 8.13 0.10
C ASP A 154 -25.35 8.28 0.68
N ASP A 155 -24.43 7.42 0.27
CA ASP A 155 -23.04 7.40 0.71
C ASP A 155 -22.08 8.24 -0.16
N VAL A 156 -22.58 8.82 -1.25
CA VAL A 156 -21.84 9.72 -2.15
C VAL A 156 -21.90 11.14 -1.58
N LYS A 157 -20.92 11.50 -0.74
CA LYS A 157 -20.91 12.80 -0.01
C LYS A 157 -19.77 13.72 -0.37
N LEU A 158 -18.74 13.20 -1.04
CA LEU A 158 -17.58 14.00 -1.45
C LEU A 158 -17.88 14.74 -2.78
N PRO A 159 -17.30 15.93 -2.99
CA PRO A 159 -17.38 16.62 -4.28
C PRO A 159 -16.92 15.72 -5.43
N ASN A 160 -17.58 15.83 -6.57
CA ASN A 160 -17.27 15.06 -7.77
C ASN A 160 -16.22 15.74 -8.67
N PHE A 161 -15.58 14.94 -9.52
CA PHE A 161 -14.79 15.42 -10.66
C PHE A 161 -15.48 14.97 -11.96
N GLY A 162 -16.17 15.87 -12.62
CA GLY A 162 -17.03 15.49 -13.74
C GLY A 162 -18.05 14.42 -13.32
N MET A 163 -18.10 13.31 -14.06
CA MET A 163 -19.03 12.20 -13.72
C MET A 163 -18.56 11.34 -12.52
N MET A 164 -17.33 11.49 -12.06
CA MET A 164 -16.75 10.67 -11.00
C MET A 164 -17.15 11.19 -9.62
N HIS A 165 -17.93 10.41 -8.89
CA HIS A 165 -18.32 10.69 -7.51
C HIS A 165 -17.64 9.69 -6.57
N PRO A 166 -16.65 10.11 -5.76
CA PRO A 166 -15.99 9.23 -4.81
C PRO A 166 -16.95 8.72 -3.75
N ARG A 167 -16.80 7.46 -3.38
CA ARG A 167 -17.64 6.82 -2.37
C ARG A 167 -16.84 5.86 -1.49
N PRO A 168 -17.33 5.52 -0.28
CA PRO A 168 -16.69 4.53 0.57
C PRO A 168 -16.83 3.12 -0.01
N VAL A 169 -15.91 2.24 0.39
CA VAL A 169 -15.97 0.80 0.13
C VAL A 169 -16.65 0.07 1.29
N GLY A 170 -17.38 -1.02 1.00
CA GLY A 170 -17.76 -2.00 1.99
C GLY A 170 -16.56 -2.90 2.32
N VAL A 171 -16.13 -2.95 3.57
CA VAL A 171 -14.98 -3.73 4.01
C VAL A 171 -15.29 -4.53 5.27
N ARG A 172 -14.71 -5.73 5.35
CA ARG A 172 -14.74 -6.59 6.55
C ARG A 172 -13.36 -6.61 7.18
N SER A 173 -13.32 -6.75 8.49
CA SER A 173 -12.08 -6.86 9.26
C SER A 173 -12.17 -8.05 10.20
N ALA A 174 -11.01 -8.64 10.54
CA ALA A 174 -10.92 -9.68 11.57
C ALA A 174 -11.47 -9.21 12.93
N ASN A 175 -11.45 -7.90 13.19
CA ASN A 175 -11.94 -7.30 14.43
C ASN A 175 -13.39 -6.78 14.35
N ALA A 176 -14.02 -6.80 13.17
CA ALA A 176 -15.38 -6.30 12.98
C ALA A 176 -16.31 -7.42 12.46
N PRO A 177 -17.38 -7.79 13.20
CA PRO A 177 -18.27 -8.91 12.80
C PRO A 177 -19.16 -8.55 11.63
N LYS A 178 -19.33 -7.27 11.31
CA LYS A 178 -20.16 -6.76 10.22
C LYS A 178 -19.33 -5.95 9.24
N GLU A 179 -19.81 -5.88 8.00
CA GLU A 179 -19.26 -5.00 6.98
C GLU A 179 -19.39 -3.54 7.41
N GLU A 180 -18.33 -2.78 7.21
CA GLU A 180 -18.27 -1.34 7.46
C GLU A 180 -18.04 -0.61 6.15
N LYS A 181 -18.70 0.55 5.97
CA LYS A 181 -18.39 1.46 4.86
C LYS A 181 -17.29 2.42 5.29
N LYS A 182 -16.14 2.36 4.61
CA LYS A 182 -14.97 3.19 4.90
C LYS A 182 -14.43 3.84 3.63
N PHE A 183 -14.12 5.12 3.74
CA PHE A 183 -13.30 5.81 2.74
C PHE A 183 -11.83 5.86 3.19
N TRP A 184 -11.61 6.10 4.48
CA TRP A 184 -10.28 6.28 5.07
C TRP A 184 -9.84 5.08 5.90
N PHE A 185 -8.61 4.64 5.65
CA PHE A 185 -7.89 3.63 6.44
C PHE A 185 -6.78 4.32 7.21
N THR A 186 -6.82 4.24 8.54
CA THR A 186 -5.91 4.98 9.42
C THR A 186 -4.63 4.19 9.65
N ALA A 187 -3.47 4.85 9.52
CA ALA A 187 -2.18 4.30 9.91
C ALA A 187 -2.11 4.09 11.44
N ASP A 188 -1.23 3.20 11.88
CA ASP A 188 -1.11 2.89 13.30
C ASP A 188 -0.61 4.09 14.11
N PRO A 189 -1.31 4.51 15.18
CA PRO A 189 -0.95 5.70 15.95
C PRO A 189 0.43 5.59 16.64
N ALA A 190 0.84 4.39 17.08
CA ALA A 190 2.15 4.20 17.73
C ALA A 190 3.28 4.29 16.70
N MET A 191 3.05 3.80 15.47
CA MET A 191 3.99 3.96 14.37
C MET A 191 4.08 5.44 13.93
N LEU A 192 2.97 6.18 13.87
CA LEU A 192 2.97 7.63 13.61
C LEU A 192 3.72 8.40 14.69
N ALA A 193 3.50 8.09 15.96
CA ALA A 193 4.25 8.70 17.06
C ALA A 193 5.76 8.43 16.99
N THR A 194 6.16 7.26 16.49
CA THR A 194 7.56 6.96 16.19
C THR A 194 8.09 7.82 15.04
N ALA A 195 7.32 7.96 13.96
CA ALA A 195 7.70 8.83 12.84
C ALA A 195 7.86 10.30 13.28
N GLN A 196 7.03 10.80 14.21
CA GLN A 196 7.16 12.15 14.75
C GLN A 196 8.51 12.40 15.45
N ARG A 197 9.11 11.39 16.07
CA ARG A 197 10.43 11.53 16.72
C ARG A 197 11.58 11.77 15.75
N ILE A 198 11.40 11.38 14.49
CA ILE A 198 12.38 11.60 13.41
C ILE A 198 12.00 12.76 12.46
N GLU A 199 11.01 13.59 12.79
CA GLU A 199 10.53 14.69 11.92
C GLU A 199 11.66 15.65 11.49
N ARG A 200 12.69 15.80 12.32
CA ARG A 200 13.86 16.66 12.02
C ARG A 200 14.95 15.98 11.19
N LEU A 201 14.69 14.78 10.65
CA LEU A 201 15.65 14.08 9.80
C LEU A 201 16.00 14.94 8.58
N THR A 202 17.28 15.17 8.37
CA THR A 202 17.76 15.89 7.17
C THR A 202 17.70 14.94 5.98
N LEU A 203 16.90 15.30 4.98
CA LEU A 203 16.77 14.57 3.71
C LEU A 203 17.84 15.03 2.71
N ASP A 204 18.12 14.16 1.75
CA ASP A 204 19.14 14.44 0.73
C ASP A 204 18.56 15.40 -0.34
N LYS A 205 19.27 16.49 -0.60
CA LYS A 205 18.88 17.48 -1.63
C LYS A 205 19.39 17.09 -3.01
N CYS A 206 20.47 16.31 -3.08
CA CYS A 206 21.08 15.86 -4.33
C CYS A 206 21.30 14.34 -4.30
N GLU A 207 21.28 13.73 -5.46
CA GLU A 207 21.66 12.33 -5.61
C GLU A 207 23.11 12.08 -5.16
N LYS A 208 23.37 10.89 -4.62
CA LYS A 208 24.70 10.44 -4.25
C LYS A 208 25.37 9.75 -5.44
N GLY A 209 26.58 10.12 -5.78
CA GLY A 209 27.38 9.51 -6.86
C GLY A 209 28.29 10.50 -7.56
N ASP A 210 29.13 10.00 -8.49
CA ASP A 210 30.13 10.79 -9.23
C ASP A 210 29.61 11.31 -10.58
N ALA A 211 28.43 10.91 -11.04
CA ALA A 211 27.78 11.41 -12.25
C ALA A 211 27.19 12.80 -12.04
N ALA A 212 26.77 13.47 -13.12
CA ALA A 212 26.08 14.76 -13.05
C ALA A 212 24.93 14.71 -12.04
N LYS A 213 25.09 15.38 -10.91
CA LYS A 213 24.16 15.27 -9.77
C LYS A 213 22.83 15.95 -10.11
N VAL A 214 21.77 15.17 -10.06
CA VAL A 214 20.42 15.71 -10.00
C VAL A 214 20.19 16.26 -8.59
N CYS A 215 19.82 17.54 -8.50
CA CYS A 215 19.54 18.22 -7.23
C CYS A 215 18.13 18.82 -7.25
N LEU A 216 17.47 18.72 -6.12
CA LEU A 216 16.18 19.38 -5.88
C LEU A 216 16.37 20.91 -5.76
N THR A 217 15.37 21.68 -6.16
CA THR A 217 15.40 23.14 -6.05
C THR A 217 15.32 23.60 -4.59
N ALA A 218 14.48 22.96 -3.78
CA ALA A 218 14.33 23.23 -2.36
C ALA A 218 15.00 22.13 -1.50
N GLN A 219 15.34 22.46 -0.25
CA GLN A 219 15.72 21.45 0.74
C GLN A 219 14.48 20.63 1.09
N PRO A 220 14.45 19.30 0.87
CA PRO A 220 13.30 18.50 1.19
C PRO A 220 13.11 18.36 2.70
N LYS A 221 11.86 18.20 3.11
CA LYS A 221 11.43 18.06 4.50
C LYS A 221 10.60 16.78 4.70
N LEU A 222 10.54 16.32 5.94
CA LEU A 222 9.64 15.26 6.37
C LEU A 222 8.37 15.87 6.95
N VAL A 223 7.21 15.42 6.49
CA VAL A 223 5.89 15.92 6.89
C VAL A 223 5.07 14.76 7.43
N ILE A 224 4.77 14.77 8.72
CA ILE A 224 3.99 13.74 9.40
C ILE A 224 2.54 14.19 9.55
N GLY A 225 1.60 13.30 9.23
CA GLY A 225 0.17 13.58 9.29
C GLY A 225 -0.41 13.99 7.93
N GLY A 226 -1.68 14.42 7.97
CA GLY A 226 -2.44 14.70 6.77
C GLY A 226 -2.94 13.42 6.08
N LYS A 227 -3.37 13.53 4.83
CA LYS A 227 -4.03 12.46 4.10
C LYS A 227 -3.28 12.11 2.82
N GLY A 228 -3.36 10.84 2.42
CA GLY A 228 -2.97 10.35 1.11
C GLY A 228 -4.13 9.69 0.40
N VAL A 229 -4.12 9.70 -0.92
CA VAL A 229 -5.14 9.00 -1.72
C VAL A 229 -4.48 8.13 -2.78
N SER A 230 -5.11 7.00 -3.10
CA SER A 230 -4.59 6.06 -4.11
C SER A 230 -5.66 5.71 -5.14
N GLY A 231 -5.21 5.42 -6.36
CA GLY A 231 -6.07 4.92 -7.43
C GLY A 231 -5.26 4.27 -8.55
N GLN A 232 -5.90 3.48 -9.39
CA GLN A 232 -5.26 2.76 -10.50
C GLN A 232 -5.02 3.68 -11.70
N ALA A 233 -4.45 4.87 -11.45
CA ALA A 233 -4.10 5.83 -12.49
C ALA A 233 -2.81 6.56 -12.15
N PHE A 234 -1.94 6.72 -13.13
CA PHE A 234 -0.88 7.71 -13.08
C PHE A 234 -1.49 9.08 -13.37
N VAL A 235 -1.40 9.99 -12.42
CA VAL A 235 -2.00 11.32 -12.54
C VAL A 235 -0.97 12.34 -12.97
N ASP A 236 -1.17 12.89 -14.16
CA ASP A 236 -0.42 14.02 -14.72
C ASP A 236 -1.41 15.06 -15.25
N ASN A 237 -2.21 15.63 -14.32
CA ASN A 237 -3.30 16.54 -14.65
C ASN A 237 -3.51 17.59 -13.57
N ALA A 238 -3.21 18.86 -13.89
CA ALA A 238 -3.29 19.97 -12.95
C ALA A 238 -4.70 20.17 -12.36
N ALA A 239 -5.74 20.01 -13.16
CA ALA A 239 -7.12 20.16 -12.69
C ALA A 239 -7.51 19.04 -11.70
N PHE A 240 -7.09 17.80 -11.98
CA PHE A 240 -7.31 16.70 -11.07
C PHE A 240 -6.47 16.81 -9.79
N ARG A 241 -5.23 17.25 -9.89
CA ARG A 241 -4.38 17.59 -8.74
C ARG A 241 -5.08 18.57 -7.79
N ASP A 242 -5.58 19.68 -8.33
CA ASP A 242 -6.28 20.72 -7.56
C ASP A 242 -7.58 20.15 -6.92
N TYR A 243 -8.33 19.38 -7.67
CA TYR A 243 -9.48 18.65 -7.17
C TYR A 243 -9.12 17.70 -6.02
N ALA A 244 -8.08 16.88 -6.17
CA ALA A 244 -7.64 15.92 -5.15
C ALA A 244 -7.23 16.63 -3.84
N PHE A 245 -6.52 17.75 -3.95
CA PHE A 245 -6.17 18.58 -2.80
C PHE A 245 -7.42 19.16 -2.11
N LYS A 246 -8.32 19.79 -2.87
CA LYS A 246 -9.52 20.46 -2.32
C LYS A 246 -10.55 19.48 -1.75
N THR A 247 -10.72 18.32 -2.39
CA THR A 247 -11.75 17.35 -2.04
C THR A 247 -11.33 16.43 -0.91
N PHE A 248 -10.08 15.95 -0.95
CA PHE A 248 -9.59 14.96 0.01
C PHE A 248 -8.65 15.58 1.06
N GLU A 249 -8.24 16.84 0.89
CA GLU A 249 -7.20 17.49 1.70
C GLU A 249 -5.90 16.66 1.68
N ALA A 250 -5.65 16.00 0.56
CA ALA A 250 -4.54 15.08 0.43
C ALA A 250 -3.21 15.82 0.24
N ASN A 251 -2.14 15.30 0.84
CA ASN A 251 -0.78 15.74 0.58
C ASN A 251 -0.25 15.14 -0.72
N VAL A 252 -0.56 13.88 -0.95
CA VAL A 252 -0.03 13.07 -2.05
C VAL A 252 -1.09 12.13 -2.62
N LEU A 253 -0.84 11.70 -3.85
CA LEU A 253 -1.55 10.58 -4.47
C LEU A 253 -0.56 9.55 -5.01
N ASP A 254 -0.94 8.29 -4.95
CA ASP A 254 -0.17 7.16 -5.46
C ASP A 254 -1.08 6.09 -6.10
N MET A 255 -0.51 4.95 -6.40
CA MET A 255 -1.22 3.87 -7.08
C MET A 255 -1.39 2.60 -6.21
N GLU A 256 -1.01 2.59 -4.92
CA GLU A 256 -0.93 1.36 -4.11
C GLU A 256 -1.45 1.50 -2.69
N THR A 257 -1.09 2.59 -1.97
CA THR A 257 -1.12 2.62 -0.51
C THR A 257 -2.50 2.41 0.09
N ALA A 258 -3.57 2.93 -0.53
CA ALA A 258 -4.91 2.71 0.01
C ALA A 258 -5.36 1.24 -0.09
N ALA A 259 -4.93 0.49 -1.12
CA ALA A 259 -5.21 -0.95 -1.23
C ALA A 259 -4.42 -1.75 -0.18
N PHE A 260 -3.14 -1.43 -0.01
CA PHE A 260 -2.30 -1.96 1.05
C PHE A 260 -2.91 -1.69 2.44
N ALA A 261 -3.34 -0.46 2.71
CA ALA A 261 -3.97 -0.05 3.96
C ALA A 261 -5.29 -0.80 4.22
N MET A 262 -6.10 -1.03 3.18
CA MET A 262 -7.33 -1.82 3.26
C MET A 262 -7.03 -3.29 3.63
N VAL A 263 -6.01 -3.90 3.04
CA VAL A 263 -5.58 -5.26 3.39
C VAL A 263 -5.08 -5.32 4.84
N ALA A 264 -4.27 -4.34 5.27
CA ALA A 264 -3.81 -4.21 6.65
C ALA A 264 -4.98 -4.13 7.63
N TYR A 265 -5.96 -3.26 7.34
CA TYR A 265 -7.20 -3.14 8.11
C TYR A 265 -8.00 -4.44 8.19
N SER A 266 -8.21 -5.11 7.05
CA SER A 266 -8.98 -6.36 6.99
C SER A 266 -8.35 -7.49 7.80
N ASN A 267 -7.02 -7.53 7.87
CA ASN A 267 -6.25 -8.51 8.63
C ASN A 267 -5.90 -8.04 10.06
N SER A 268 -6.31 -6.82 10.45
CA SER A 268 -6.00 -6.22 11.77
C SER A 268 -4.48 -6.14 12.04
N VAL A 269 -3.70 -5.86 11.01
CA VAL A 269 -2.25 -5.68 11.11
C VAL A 269 -1.91 -4.19 11.06
N PRO A 270 -1.15 -3.66 12.04
CA PRO A 270 -0.74 -2.25 12.04
C PRO A 270 0.13 -1.92 10.84
N TYR A 271 -0.04 -0.71 10.28
CA TYR A 271 0.71 -0.25 9.12
C TYR A 271 1.11 1.22 9.19
N ILE A 272 2.15 1.57 8.43
CA ILE A 272 2.56 2.93 8.11
C ILE A 272 3.08 3.00 6.68
N ALA A 273 2.97 4.17 6.02
CA ALA A 273 3.51 4.40 4.69
C ALA A 273 4.33 5.70 4.63
N PHE A 274 5.47 5.62 3.96
CA PHE A 274 6.37 6.74 3.67
C PHE A 274 6.35 6.99 2.17
N ARG A 275 6.00 8.22 1.76
CA ARG A 275 5.90 8.59 0.35
C ARG A 275 6.66 9.88 0.08
N SER A 276 7.68 9.80 -0.78
CA SER A 276 8.43 10.96 -1.24
C SER A 276 7.89 11.47 -2.57
N LEU A 277 7.78 12.78 -2.71
CA LEU A 277 7.26 13.38 -3.93
C LEU A 277 8.30 13.26 -5.05
N SER A 278 7.96 12.53 -6.12
CA SER A 278 8.77 12.41 -7.34
C SER A 278 8.39 13.45 -8.40
N ASP A 279 7.18 13.97 -8.30
CA ASP A 279 6.55 14.89 -9.23
C ASP A 279 5.39 15.64 -8.54
N LEU A 280 4.76 16.55 -9.26
CA LEU A 280 3.64 17.35 -8.76
C LEU A 280 2.28 16.97 -9.39
N ALA A 281 2.11 15.72 -9.84
CA ALA A 281 0.87 15.22 -10.41
C ALA A 281 0.29 16.10 -11.54
N GLY A 282 1.16 16.64 -12.39
CA GLY A 282 0.79 17.56 -13.47
C GLY A 282 0.67 19.04 -13.06
N GLY A 283 1.08 19.40 -11.82
CA GLY A 283 1.12 20.81 -11.37
C GLY A 283 2.41 21.55 -11.75
N GLY A 284 3.38 20.85 -12.34
CA GLY A 284 4.61 21.44 -12.85
C GLY A 284 4.44 22.21 -14.18
N LYS A 285 5.51 22.89 -14.60
CA LYS A 285 5.58 23.53 -15.93
C LYS A 285 6.34 22.62 -16.89
N GLY A 286 5.66 22.04 -17.86
CA GLY A 286 6.28 21.17 -18.86
C GLY A 286 5.96 19.69 -18.65
N GLU A 287 6.88 18.79 -19.01
CA GLU A 287 6.74 17.36 -18.82
C GLU A 287 6.75 16.98 -17.33
N ASN A 288 6.16 15.81 -17.00
CA ASN A 288 6.14 15.29 -15.65
C ASN A 288 7.56 15.05 -15.13
N GLU A 289 7.81 15.48 -13.90
CA GLU A 289 9.16 15.51 -13.32
C GLU A 289 9.65 14.13 -12.84
N ILE A 290 8.80 13.12 -12.81
CA ILE A 290 9.14 11.78 -12.30
C ILE A 290 10.41 11.21 -12.94
N GLY A 291 10.56 11.34 -14.25
CA GLY A 291 11.73 10.85 -14.99
C GLY A 291 13.06 11.42 -14.50
N THR A 292 13.03 12.63 -13.91
CA THR A 292 14.22 13.29 -13.37
C THR A 292 14.44 12.96 -11.89
N PHE A 293 13.38 12.89 -11.09
CA PHE A 293 13.51 12.89 -9.62
C PHE A 293 13.11 11.59 -8.92
N PHE A 294 12.67 10.54 -9.66
CA PHE A 294 12.21 9.30 -9.01
C PHE A 294 13.27 8.68 -8.09
N LYS A 295 14.56 8.74 -8.50
CA LYS A 295 15.64 8.10 -7.74
C LYS A 295 15.89 8.80 -6.40
N ILE A 296 16.05 10.12 -6.40
CA ILE A 296 16.27 10.88 -5.16
C ILE A 296 15.05 10.81 -4.24
N ALA A 297 13.84 10.79 -4.80
CA ALA A 297 12.62 10.59 -4.04
C ALA A 297 12.58 9.21 -3.39
N ALA A 298 12.88 8.14 -4.14
CA ALA A 298 12.94 6.78 -3.63
C ALA A 298 13.99 6.64 -2.50
N ASP A 299 15.19 7.19 -2.70
CA ASP A 299 16.27 7.17 -1.70
C ASP A 299 15.87 7.94 -0.41
N ASN A 300 15.20 9.09 -0.52
CA ASN A 300 14.70 9.85 0.63
C ASN A 300 13.59 9.09 1.38
N SER A 301 12.66 8.46 0.69
CA SER A 301 11.65 7.60 1.32
C SER A 301 12.29 6.43 2.08
N ALA A 302 13.23 5.74 1.46
CA ALA A 302 13.97 4.65 2.09
C ALA A 302 14.79 5.13 3.30
N LYS A 303 15.41 6.31 3.22
CA LYS A 303 16.15 6.92 4.33
C LYS A 303 15.26 7.20 5.54
N VAL A 304 14.04 7.69 5.32
CA VAL A 304 13.05 7.89 6.39
C VAL A 304 12.66 6.57 7.02
N LEU A 305 12.38 5.53 6.21
CA LEU A 305 12.07 4.19 6.71
C LEU A 305 13.20 3.62 7.57
N LEU A 306 14.46 3.76 7.15
CA LEU A 306 15.61 3.28 7.91
C LEU A 306 15.74 3.99 9.25
N ALA A 307 15.57 5.32 9.29
CA ALA A 307 15.57 6.10 10.52
C ALA A 307 14.39 5.70 11.44
N PHE A 308 13.21 5.49 10.86
CA PHE A 308 12.03 4.99 11.58
C PHE A 308 12.29 3.63 12.23
N LEU A 309 12.84 2.66 11.50
CA LEU A 309 13.16 1.34 12.06
C LEU A 309 14.20 1.42 13.18
N THR A 310 15.13 2.35 13.11
CA THR A 310 16.14 2.59 14.16
C THR A 310 15.49 3.14 15.43
N GLU A 311 14.58 4.11 15.28
CA GLU A 311 13.90 4.76 16.41
C GLU A 311 12.79 3.89 17.02
N TRP A 312 12.22 3.01 16.25
CA TRP A 312 11.09 2.17 16.67
C TRP A 312 11.58 1.05 17.60
N ARG A 313 11.09 1.09 18.83
CA ARG A 313 11.42 0.14 19.92
C ARG A 313 10.45 -1.03 19.99
#